data_51a026664d8bf153a37602102c24f453
#
_entry.id   51a026664d8bf153a37602102c24f453
#
_cell.length_a   1.000
_cell.length_b   1.000
_cell.length_c   1.000
_cell.angle_alpha   90.00
_cell.angle_beta   90.00
_cell.angle_gamma   90.00
#
_symmetry.space_group_name_H-M   'P 1'
#
loop_
_entity.id
_entity.type
_entity.pdbx_description
1 polymer ?
#
loop_
_entity_poly.entity_id
_entity_poly.type
_entity_poly.pdbx_seq_one_letter_code
_entity_poly.pdbx_strand_id
1 'polypeptide(L)'
;MMNLNYLFDDIHEMRACWVEDCATDAADLAAAADTVLESGVSLISVPCGATGEIWPWVEKNNIKIVNRFNFVIDKDVIDAVSELSRSVTGAFRFGAVGAQVFVHVSDLSQFCNAMKPVRNDLFFDKTFSVAIDIDEMRGQIWSAVFDALREIAPDAILITAHGDSFDANSDFVGIVFDMLNNWNLKSDLHLWFGKNMFRVSQVLRLCEKIQPDLVSNMRVFTGA
;
A
#
# COMPACT_ATOMS: atom_id res chain seq x y z
N MET A 1 -14.75 -26.06 12.80
CA MET A 1 -14.33 -24.79 13.43
C MET A 1 -12.83 -24.69 13.22
N MET A 2 -12.39 -23.95 12.18
CA MET A 2 -10.97 -23.72 11.90
C MET A 2 -10.41 -22.79 12.96
N ASN A 3 -9.25 -23.12 13.49
CA ASN A 3 -8.64 -22.42 14.60
C ASN A 3 -8.17 -21.02 14.12
N LEU A 4 -8.86 -19.96 14.52
CA LEU A 4 -8.53 -18.58 14.19
C LEU A 4 -7.10 -18.19 14.63
N ASN A 5 -6.53 -18.90 15.59
CA ASN A 5 -5.16 -18.63 16.09
C ASN A 5 -4.09 -18.89 15.00
N TYR A 6 -4.28 -19.85 14.09
CA TYR A 6 -3.33 -20.09 13.00
C TYR A 6 -3.22 -18.90 12.02
N LEU A 7 -4.33 -18.27 11.70
CA LEU A 7 -4.35 -17.05 10.86
C LEU A 7 -3.66 -15.86 11.52
N PHE A 8 -3.68 -15.78 12.85
CA PHE A 8 -3.02 -14.68 13.58
C PHE A 8 -1.50 -14.85 13.66
N ASP A 9 -1.01 -16.07 13.73
CA ASP A 9 0.44 -16.34 13.75
C ASP A 9 1.06 -16.06 12.37
N ASP A 10 0.40 -16.48 11.27
CA ASP A 10 0.85 -16.18 9.90
C ASP A 10 0.81 -14.67 9.59
N ILE A 11 -0.22 -13.96 10.08
CA ILE A 11 -0.33 -12.51 9.93
C ILE A 11 0.81 -11.78 10.66
N HIS A 12 1.33 -12.32 11.75
CA HIS A 12 2.38 -11.65 12.53
C HIS A 12 3.65 -11.42 11.70
N GLU A 13 4.05 -12.36 10.87
CA GLU A 13 5.23 -12.23 10.00
C GLU A 13 4.97 -11.27 8.81
N MET A 14 3.70 -11.13 8.39
CA MET A 14 3.28 -10.24 7.31
C MET A 14 3.03 -8.80 7.76
N ARG A 15 3.05 -8.52 9.06
CA ARG A 15 2.65 -7.22 9.59
C ARG A 15 3.62 -6.11 9.19
N ALA A 16 3.01 -4.98 8.82
CA ALA A 16 3.66 -3.69 8.70
C ALA A 16 2.83 -2.65 9.47
N CYS A 17 3.45 -1.55 9.87
CA CYS A 17 2.76 -0.52 10.60
C CYS A 17 2.30 0.61 9.69
N TRP A 18 1.12 1.14 9.95
CA TRP A 18 0.55 2.30 9.28
C TRP A 18 0.42 3.46 10.26
N VAL A 19 1.14 4.53 10.02
CA VAL A 19 0.99 5.78 10.78
C VAL A 19 -0.15 6.57 10.17
N GLU A 20 -1.11 6.96 10.97
CA GLU A 20 -2.29 7.70 10.51
C GLU A 20 -1.90 9.06 9.91
N ASP A 21 -2.68 9.53 8.93
CA ASP A 21 -2.39 10.78 8.22
C ASP A 21 -2.55 12.03 9.12
N CYS A 22 -3.24 11.90 10.24
CA CYS A 22 -3.39 12.96 11.24
C CYS A 22 -2.19 13.06 12.19
N ALA A 23 -1.28 12.09 12.21
CA ALA A 23 -0.04 12.13 13.00
C ALA A 23 0.96 13.08 12.32
N THR A 24 0.76 14.39 12.49
CA THR A 24 1.55 15.44 11.82
C THR A 24 2.49 16.16 12.75
N ASP A 25 2.34 16.01 14.06
CA ASP A 25 3.25 16.61 15.02
C ASP A 25 4.28 15.61 15.57
N ALA A 26 5.37 16.13 16.15
CA ALA A 26 6.47 15.31 16.63
C ALA A 26 6.06 14.36 17.78
N ALA A 27 5.04 14.70 18.56
CA ALA A 27 4.57 13.86 19.67
C ALA A 27 3.80 12.64 19.15
N ASP A 28 2.93 12.84 18.17
CA ASP A 28 2.18 11.77 17.53
C ASP A 28 3.11 10.81 16.78
N LEU A 29 4.12 11.35 16.08
CA LEU A 29 5.12 10.55 15.37
C LEU A 29 6.02 9.76 16.34
N ALA A 30 6.37 10.34 17.51
CA ALA A 30 7.10 9.64 18.55
C ALA A 30 6.26 8.48 19.14
N ALA A 31 4.99 8.72 19.45
CA ALA A 31 4.09 7.68 19.95
C ALA A 31 3.88 6.55 18.92
N ALA A 32 3.76 6.91 17.64
CA ALA A 32 3.70 5.92 16.57
C ALA A 32 5.00 5.11 16.47
N ALA A 33 6.17 5.75 16.60
CA ALA A 33 7.46 5.08 16.60
C ALA A 33 7.60 4.09 17.78
N ASP A 34 7.18 4.48 18.98
CA ASP A 34 7.19 3.60 20.15
C ASP A 34 6.30 2.36 19.93
N THR A 35 5.09 2.56 19.40
CA THR A 35 4.17 1.46 19.02
C THR A 35 4.81 0.51 18.02
N VAL A 36 5.50 1.05 17.02
CA VAL A 36 6.21 0.27 15.99
C VAL A 36 7.32 -0.56 16.62
N LEU A 37 8.12 0.04 17.50
CA LEU A 37 9.22 -0.64 18.20
C LEU A 37 8.71 -1.80 19.07
N GLU A 38 7.61 -1.59 19.79
CA GLU A 38 6.98 -2.61 20.62
C GLU A 38 6.35 -3.74 19.79
N SER A 39 5.85 -3.44 18.61
CA SER A 39 5.19 -4.42 17.73
C SER A 39 6.15 -5.37 17.02
N GLY A 40 7.46 -5.07 16.97
CA GLY A 40 8.48 -5.87 16.31
C GLY A 40 8.38 -5.90 14.78
N VAL A 41 7.62 -5.00 14.16
CA VAL A 41 7.52 -4.92 12.69
C VAL A 41 8.80 -4.35 12.07
N SER A 42 9.09 -4.76 10.84
CA SER A 42 10.27 -4.32 10.10
C SER A 42 9.99 -3.24 9.05
N LEU A 43 8.72 -2.87 8.86
CA LEU A 43 8.28 -1.92 7.85
C LEU A 43 7.21 -0.99 8.42
N ILE A 44 7.38 0.31 8.15
CA ILE A 44 6.42 1.35 8.54
C ILE A 44 6.03 2.19 7.32
N SER A 45 4.75 2.46 7.19
CA SER A 45 4.20 3.37 6.19
C SER A 45 3.84 4.70 6.84
N VAL A 46 4.39 5.80 6.33
CA VAL A 46 4.21 7.15 6.90
C VAL A 46 3.66 8.13 5.85
N PRO A 47 2.92 9.15 6.27
CA PRO A 47 2.47 10.20 5.36
C PRO A 47 3.63 10.98 4.75
N CYS A 48 3.37 11.63 3.62
CA CYS A 48 4.34 12.49 2.95
C CYS A 48 4.87 13.56 3.91
N GLY A 49 6.19 13.72 3.95
CA GLY A 49 6.87 14.70 4.82
C GLY A 49 7.27 14.17 6.20
N ALA A 50 6.67 13.10 6.71
CA ALA A 50 6.96 12.58 8.05
C ALA A 50 8.27 11.77 8.17
N THR A 51 8.90 11.39 7.05
CA THR A 51 10.10 10.53 7.07
C THR A 51 11.23 11.11 7.89
N GLY A 52 11.56 12.39 7.67
CA GLY A 52 12.69 13.04 8.37
C GLY A 52 12.47 13.15 9.87
N GLU A 53 11.23 13.25 10.30
CA GLU A 53 10.87 13.35 11.72
C GLU A 53 10.87 12.00 12.43
N ILE A 54 10.37 10.95 11.77
CA ILE A 54 10.31 9.60 12.37
C ILE A 54 11.65 8.83 12.25
N TRP A 55 12.48 9.16 11.27
CA TRP A 55 13.75 8.50 11.00
C TRP A 55 14.63 8.31 12.22
N PRO A 56 14.89 9.32 13.07
CA PRO A 56 15.76 9.16 14.25
C PRO A 56 15.30 8.09 15.24
N TRP A 57 14.00 7.78 15.27
CA TRP A 57 13.41 6.81 16.18
C TRP A 57 13.53 5.38 15.67
N VAL A 58 13.47 5.19 14.36
CA VAL A 58 13.37 3.85 13.75
C VAL A 58 14.67 3.35 13.13
N GLU A 59 15.60 4.25 12.76
CA GLU A 59 16.86 3.91 12.10
C GLU A 59 17.67 2.86 12.88
N LYS A 60 17.84 3.07 14.19
CA LYS A 60 18.65 2.20 15.06
C LYS A 60 18.07 0.79 15.19
N ASN A 61 16.81 0.61 14.88
CA ASN A 61 16.08 -0.64 15.02
C ASN A 61 15.89 -1.37 13.67
N ASN A 62 16.56 -0.90 12.63
CA ASN A 62 16.52 -1.47 11.28
C ASN A 62 15.09 -1.55 10.69
N ILE A 63 14.22 -0.62 11.08
CA ILE A 63 12.86 -0.50 10.56
C ILE A 63 12.90 0.31 9.27
N LYS A 64 12.35 -0.25 8.21
CA LYS A 64 12.27 0.38 6.89
C LYS A 64 11.08 1.32 6.83
N ILE A 65 11.26 2.48 6.19
CA ILE A 65 10.19 3.47 6.00
C ILE A 65 9.78 3.49 4.54
N VAL A 66 8.47 3.41 4.27
CA VAL A 66 7.86 3.76 2.99
C VAL A 66 6.97 4.98 3.15
N ASN A 67 7.03 5.91 2.20
CA ASN A 67 6.20 7.11 2.21
C ASN A 67 4.96 6.96 1.36
N ARG A 68 3.87 7.57 1.81
CA ARG A 68 2.62 7.68 1.07
C ARG A 68 2.56 9.00 0.33
N PHE A 69 2.09 8.93 -0.91
CA PHE A 69 1.87 10.09 -1.77
C PHE A 69 0.51 9.97 -2.45
N ASN A 70 -0.25 11.06 -2.49
CA ASN A 70 -1.45 11.14 -3.30
C ASN A 70 -1.08 11.70 -4.67
N PHE A 71 -1.46 10.97 -5.73
CA PHE A 71 -1.33 11.45 -7.09
C PHE A 71 -2.64 12.11 -7.51
N VAL A 72 -2.57 13.39 -7.83
CA VAL A 72 -3.72 14.19 -8.26
C VAL A 72 -3.37 14.93 -9.54
N ILE A 73 -4.19 14.80 -10.56
CA ILE A 73 -4.06 15.54 -11.81
C ILE A 73 -4.86 16.83 -11.67
N ASP A 74 -4.17 17.95 -11.36
CA ASP A 74 -4.83 19.27 -11.27
C ASP A 74 -5.03 19.90 -12.66
N LYS A 75 -3.99 19.92 -13.50
CA LYS A 75 -4.01 20.53 -14.83
C LYS A 75 -3.41 19.66 -15.90
N ASP A 76 -2.23 19.10 -15.66
CA ASP A 76 -1.48 18.29 -16.59
C ASP A 76 -0.83 17.10 -15.87
N VAL A 77 -0.90 15.93 -16.49
CA VAL A 77 -0.39 14.69 -15.91
C VAL A 77 1.14 14.68 -15.83
N ILE A 78 1.84 15.33 -16.76
CA ILE A 78 3.31 15.38 -16.76
C ILE A 78 3.80 16.26 -15.64
N ASP A 79 3.15 17.39 -15.39
CA ASP A 79 3.44 18.26 -14.25
C ASP A 79 3.18 17.52 -12.94
N ALA A 80 2.06 16.81 -12.82
CA ALA A 80 1.73 16.00 -11.64
C ALA A 80 2.78 14.91 -11.36
N VAL A 81 3.25 14.19 -12.38
CA VAL A 81 4.33 13.19 -12.24
C VAL A 81 5.67 13.86 -11.88
N SER A 82 5.95 15.03 -12.42
CA SER A 82 7.18 15.78 -12.09
C SER A 82 7.18 16.24 -10.63
N GLU A 83 6.05 16.69 -10.09
CA GLU A 83 5.87 17.05 -8.70
C GLU A 83 5.99 15.84 -7.77
N LEU A 84 5.30 14.76 -8.11
CA LEU A 84 5.42 13.49 -7.39
C LEU A 84 6.88 13.02 -7.35
N SER A 85 7.57 13.03 -8.48
CA SER A 85 8.98 12.58 -8.58
C SER A 85 9.90 13.42 -7.68
N ARG A 86 9.65 14.72 -7.59
CA ARG A 86 10.40 15.64 -6.72
C ARG A 86 10.16 15.29 -5.24
N SER A 87 8.89 15.07 -4.87
CA SER A 87 8.49 14.72 -3.50
C SER A 87 9.04 13.36 -3.08
N VAL A 88 8.95 12.35 -3.95
CA VAL A 88 9.51 11.00 -3.74
C VAL A 88 11.02 11.05 -3.58
N THR A 89 11.72 11.79 -4.45
CA THR A 89 13.19 11.99 -4.34
C THR A 89 13.55 12.65 -3.00
N GLY A 90 12.75 13.60 -2.55
CA GLY A 90 12.91 14.23 -1.22
C GLY A 90 12.83 13.19 -0.10
N ALA A 91 11.81 12.35 -0.10
CA ALA A 91 11.62 11.30 0.91
C ALA A 91 12.79 10.30 0.92
N PHE A 92 13.29 9.90 -0.24
CA PHE A 92 14.44 9.00 -0.34
C PHE A 92 15.73 9.59 0.24
N ARG A 93 15.94 10.91 0.10
CA ARG A 93 17.06 11.63 0.74
C ARG A 93 16.96 11.62 2.27
N PHE A 94 15.76 11.53 2.82
CA PHE A 94 15.52 11.42 4.26
C PHE A 94 15.45 9.97 4.77
N GLY A 95 15.80 8.99 3.95
CA GLY A 95 15.95 7.59 4.38
C GLY A 95 14.80 6.66 4.03
N ALA A 96 13.75 7.13 3.34
CA ALA A 96 12.73 6.21 2.86
C ALA A 96 13.30 5.17 1.88
N VAL A 97 12.85 3.93 1.99
CA VAL A 97 13.26 2.83 1.12
C VAL A 97 12.26 2.57 -0.01
N GLY A 98 11.11 3.26 0.02
CA GLY A 98 10.09 3.10 -1.01
C GLY A 98 9.00 4.16 -0.92
N ALA A 99 8.12 4.13 -1.92
CA ALA A 99 6.94 4.97 -2.00
C ALA A 99 5.68 4.16 -2.30
N GLN A 100 4.59 4.53 -1.68
CA GLN A 100 3.22 4.08 -1.95
C GLN A 100 2.46 5.25 -2.57
N VAL A 101 2.05 5.11 -3.82
CA VAL A 101 1.37 6.18 -4.56
C VAL A 101 -0.09 5.83 -4.70
N PHE A 102 -0.94 6.64 -4.07
CA PHE A 102 -2.40 6.55 -4.18
C PHE A 102 -2.85 7.18 -5.48
N VAL A 103 -3.53 6.40 -6.30
CA VAL A 103 -4.01 6.83 -7.62
C VAL A 103 -5.48 6.49 -7.74
N HIS A 104 -6.31 7.48 -8.10
CA HIS A 104 -7.70 7.21 -8.45
C HIS A 104 -7.78 6.29 -9.67
N VAL A 105 -8.68 5.32 -9.64
CA VAL A 105 -8.83 4.34 -10.73
C VAL A 105 -9.12 5.03 -12.07
N SER A 106 -9.86 6.14 -12.06
CA SER A 106 -10.11 6.98 -13.25
C SER A 106 -8.85 7.55 -13.89
N ASP A 107 -7.82 7.82 -13.09
CA ASP A 107 -6.58 8.48 -13.52
C ASP A 107 -5.45 7.48 -13.78
N LEU A 108 -5.66 6.23 -13.43
CA LEU A 108 -4.63 5.19 -13.42
C LEU A 108 -3.92 5.02 -14.77
N SER A 109 -4.68 5.01 -15.87
CA SER A 109 -4.09 4.85 -17.22
C SER A 109 -3.20 6.04 -17.60
N GLN A 110 -3.61 7.26 -17.26
CA GLN A 110 -2.83 8.48 -17.51
C GLN A 110 -1.57 8.49 -16.63
N PHE A 111 -1.73 8.15 -15.35
CA PHE A 111 -0.63 7.99 -14.42
C PHE A 111 0.41 6.99 -14.93
N CYS A 112 0.00 5.77 -15.30
CA CYS A 112 0.90 4.73 -15.77
C CYS A 112 1.66 5.17 -17.04
N ASN A 113 0.98 5.79 -18.00
CA ASN A 113 1.62 6.28 -19.22
C ASN A 113 2.68 7.37 -18.93
N ALA A 114 2.37 8.30 -18.02
CA ALA A 114 3.29 9.38 -17.67
C ALA A 114 4.43 8.92 -16.73
N MET A 115 4.18 7.93 -15.86
CA MET A 115 5.17 7.36 -14.94
C MET A 115 6.17 6.43 -15.65
N LYS A 116 5.75 5.73 -16.70
CA LYS A 116 6.56 4.72 -17.43
C LYS A 116 7.98 5.20 -17.78
N PRO A 117 8.19 6.39 -18.35
CA PRO A 117 9.55 6.85 -18.72
C PRO A 117 10.44 7.17 -17.52
N VAL A 118 9.90 7.50 -16.37
CA VAL A 118 10.67 7.92 -15.18
C VAL A 118 10.78 6.84 -14.11
N ARG A 119 9.97 5.79 -14.19
CA ARG A 119 9.86 4.76 -13.14
C ARG A 119 11.20 4.13 -12.79
N ASN A 120 11.96 3.69 -13.77
CA ASN A 120 13.21 2.94 -13.52
C ASN A 120 14.29 3.81 -12.90
N ASP A 121 14.40 5.06 -13.30
CA ASP A 121 15.38 5.99 -12.76
C ASP A 121 14.99 6.44 -11.35
N LEU A 122 13.69 6.70 -11.12
CA LEU A 122 13.19 7.18 -9.83
C LEU A 122 13.26 6.08 -8.74
N PHE A 123 13.01 4.82 -9.11
CA PHE A 123 12.93 3.70 -8.18
C PHE A 123 14.01 2.62 -8.42
N PHE A 124 15.19 3.00 -8.87
CA PHE A 124 16.25 2.06 -9.25
C PHE A 124 16.61 1.05 -8.15
N ASP A 125 16.75 1.51 -6.90
CA ASP A 125 17.07 0.71 -5.70
C ASP A 125 16.00 0.85 -4.60
N LYS A 126 14.82 1.31 -4.95
CA LYS A 126 13.70 1.62 -4.05
C LYS A 126 12.45 0.86 -4.44
N THR A 127 11.61 0.57 -3.46
CA THR A 127 10.33 -0.07 -3.73
C THR A 127 9.28 0.94 -4.20
N PHE A 128 8.52 0.53 -5.20
CA PHE A 128 7.42 1.29 -5.76
C PHE A 128 6.12 0.53 -5.63
N SER A 129 5.16 1.08 -4.91
CA SER A 129 3.83 0.50 -4.75
C SER A 129 2.76 1.46 -5.28
N VAL A 130 1.77 0.92 -5.96
CA VAL A 130 0.57 1.66 -6.34
C VAL A 130 -0.55 1.27 -5.40
N ALA A 131 -1.20 2.26 -4.81
CA ALA A 131 -2.34 2.06 -3.91
C ALA A 131 -3.65 2.31 -4.65
N ILE A 132 -4.56 1.34 -4.54
CA ILE A 132 -5.90 1.36 -5.15
C ILE A 132 -6.94 1.25 -4.05
N ASP A 133 -7.88 2.19 -4.01
CA ASP A 133 -9.04 2.07 -3.14
C ASP A 133 -10.04 1.09 -3.75
N ILE A 134 -10.34 0.02 -3.01
CA ILE A 134 -11.27 -1.02 -3.48
C ILE A 134 -12.70 -0.48 -3.64
N ASP A 135 -13.05 0.59 -2.94
CA ASP A 135 -14.36 1.24 -3.07
C ASP A 135 -14.55 1.87 -4.47
N GLU A 136 -13.47 2.29 -5.12
CA GLU A 136 -13.48 2.81 -6.49
C GLU A 136 -13.67 1.71 -7.54
N MET A 137 -13.48 0.44 -7.16
CA MET A 137 -13.62 -0.70 -8.08
C MET A 137 -15.06 -1.13 -8.33
N ARG A 138 -16.05 -0.48 -7.71
CA ARG A 138 -17.46 -0.75 -8.00
C ARG A 138 -17.80 -0.44 -9.45
N GLY A 139 -18.17 -1.46 -10.22
CA GLY A 139 -18.49 -1.34 -11.64
C GLY A 139 -17.26 -1.19 -12.56
N GLN A 140 -16.05 -1.29 -12.02
CA GLN A 140 -14.81 -1.34 -12.79
C GLN A 140 -14.38 -2.79 -13.07
N ILE A 141 -13.45 -2.95 -13.99
CA ILE A 141 -12.92 -4.26 -14.42
C ILE A 141 -11.46 -4.37 -14.01
N TRP A 142 -11.15 -5.32 -13.13
CA TRP A 142 -9.78 -5.53 -12.65
C TRP A 142 -8.75 -5.82 -13.75
N SER A 143 -9.15 -6.51 -14.83
CA SER A 143 -8.24 -6.76 -15.94
C SER A 143 -7.72 -5.46 -16.58
N ALA A 144 -8.56 -4.44 -16.72
CA ALA A 144 -8.14 -3.14 -17.25
C ALA A 144 -7.17 -2.41 -16.31
N VAL A 145 -7.41 -2.50 -14.99
CA VAL A 145 -6.51 -1.96 -13.96
C VAL A 145 -5.15 -2.66 -14.01
N PHE A 146 -5.13 -3.98 -14.09
CA PHE A 146 -3.89 -4.75 -14.14
C PHE A 146 -3.15 -4.57 -15.48
N ASP A 147 -3.86 -4.38 -16.57
CA ASP A 147 -3.25 -4.06 -17.88
C ASP A 147 -2.50 -2.72 -17.82
N ALA A 148 -3.09 -1.70 -17.20
CA ALA A 148 -2.42 -0.42 -16.99
C ALA A 148 -1.21 -0.56 -16.07
N LEU A 149 -1.33 -1.23 -14.92
CA LEU A 149 -0.25 -1.42 -13.96
C LEU A 149 0.92 -2.23 -14.53
N ARG A 150 0.67 -3.16 -15.44
CA ARG A 150 1.72 -3.95 -16.10
C ARG A 150 2.72 -3.08 -16.85
N GLU A 151 2.28 -1.92 -17.37
CA GLU A 151 3.15 -0.99 -18.09
C GLU A 151 4.25 -0.35 -17.24
N ILE A 152 4.01 -0.21 -15.92
CA ILE A 152 4.95 0.39 -14.96
C ILE A 152 5.53 -0.63 -13.98
N ALA A 153 5.02 -1.87 -13.99
CA ALA A 153 5.47 -2.98 -13.15
C ALA A 153 5.79 -2.57 -11.70
N PRO A 154 4.79 -2.17 -10.89
CA PRO A 154 5.04 -1.83 -9.51
C PRO A 154 5.53 -3.06 -8.74
N ASP A 155 6.37 -2.86 -7.71
CA ASP A 155 6.86 -3.95 -6.86
C ASP A 155 5.74 -4.52 -6.00
N ALA A 156 4.79 -3.67 -5.59
CA ALA A 156 3.59 -4.11 -4.87
C ALA A 156 2.35 -3.31 -5.28
N ILE A 157 1.18 -3.93 -5.11
CA ILE A 157 -0.11 -3.25 -5.18
C ILE A 157 -0.71 -3.24 -3.78
N LEU A 158 -0.96 -2.05 -3.26
CA LEU A 158 -1.61 -1.84 -1.97
C LEU A 158 -3.13 -1.67 -2.19
N ILE A 159 -3.91 -2.61 -1.71
CA ILE A 159 -5.37 -2.50 -1.71
C ILE A 159 -5.80 -1.85 -0.41
N THR A 160 -6.54 -0.76 -0.52
CA THR A 160 -7.06 0.00 0.60
C THR A 160 -8.59 0.02 0.61
N ALA A 161 -9.17 0.33 1.76
CA ALA A 161 -10.58 0.70 1.89
C ALA A 161 -10.71 1.76 2.97
N HIS A 162 -11.16 2.94 2.60
CA HIS A 162 -11.23 4.10 3.49
C HIS A 162 -12.60 4.25 4.18
N GLY A 163 -13.60 3.46 3.85
CA GLY A 163 -14.95 3.64 4.37
C GLY A 163 -15.55 2.40 5.02
N ASP A 164 -16.51 2.64 5.91
CA ASP A 164 -17.48 1.63 6.36
C ASP A 164 -18.55 1.33 5.29
N SER A 165 -18.32 1.83 4.06
CA SER A 165 -19.28 1.89 2.97
C SER A 165 -19.63 0.54 2.35
N PHE A 166 -18.94 -0.54 2.71
CA PHE A 166 -19.37 -1.89 2.38
C PHE A 166 -20.36 -2.42 3.42
N ASP A 167 -21.59 -1.93 3.37
CA ASP A 167 -22.70 -2.48 4.17
C ASP A 167 -23.06 -3.94 3.81
N ALA A 168 -22.59 -4.41 2.67
CA ALA A 168 -22.79 -5.79 2.23
C ALA A 168 -21.44 -6.52 2.06
N ASN A 169 -21.15 -7.47 2.95
CA ASN A 169 -20.02 -8.40 2.82
C ASN A 169 -19.95 -9.08 1.43
N SER A 170 -21.10 -9.21 0.74
CA SER A 170 -21.17 -9.84 -0.58
C SER A 170 -20.44 -9.05 -1.66
N ASP A 171 -20.57 -7.73 -1.65
CA ASP A 171 -19.95 -6.87 -2.69
C ASP A 171 -18.44 -6.85 -2.53
N PHE A 172 -17.94 -6.68 -1.30
CA PHE A 172 -16.51 -6.73 -1.01
C PHE A 172 -15.90 -8.08 -1.44
N VAL A 173 -16.50 -9.19 -1.03
CA VAL A 173 -16.02 -10.52 -1.37
C VAL A 173 -16.05 -10.74 -2.89
N GLY A 174 -17.09 -10.27 -3.57
CA GLY A 174 -17.19 -10.33 -5.04
C GLY A 174 -16.08 -9.56 -5.74
N ILE A 175 -15.80 -8.34 -5.31
CA ILE A 175 -14.72 -7.50 -5.88
C ILE A 175 -13.35 -8.14 -5.64
N VAL A 176 -13.08 -8.64 -4.43
CA VAL A 176 -11.82 -9.33 -4.11
C VAL A 176 -11.68 -10.63 -4.90
N PHE A 177 -12.76 -11.40 -5.04
CA PHE A 177 -12.75 -12.63 -5.82
C PHE A 177 -12.41 -12.36 -7.29
N ASP A 178 -13.02 -11.33 -7.89
CA ASP A 178 -12.73 -10.90 -9.26
C ASP A 178 -11.28 -10.40 -9.39
N MET A 179 -10.80 -9.61 -8.43
CA MET A 179 -9.39 -9.18 -8.35
C MET A 179 -8.44 -10.37 -8.44
N LEU A 180 -8.60 -11.36 -7.56
CA LEU A 180 -7.69 -12.49 -7.47
C LEU A 180 -7.75 -13.39 -8.71
N ASN A 181 -8.93 -13.57 -9.32
CA ASN A 181 -9.05 -14.34 -10.56
C ASN A 181 -8.38 -13.65 -11.77
N ASN A 182 -8.31 -12.32 -11.75
CA ASN A 182 -7.65 -11.54 -12.81
C ASN A 182 -6.19 -11.20 -12.48
N TRP A 183 -5.68 -11.57 -11.31
CA TRP A 183 -4.31 -11.26 -10.90
C TRP A 183 -3.30 -11.96 -11.82
N ASN A 184 -2.58 -11.17 -12.57
CA ASN A 184 -1.60 -11.63 -13.57
C ASN A 184 -0.30 -10.81 -13.52
N LEU A 185 -0.05 -10.15 -12.39
CA LEU A 185 1.12 -9.32 -12.14
C LEU A 185 2.15 -10.10 -11.31
N LYS A 186 3.40 -9.66 -11.39
CA LYS A 186 4.49 -10.14 -10.54
C LYS A 186 4.63 -9.36 -9.23
N SER A 187 3.77 -8.39 -9.04
CA SER A 187 3.75 -7.50 -7.88
C SER A 187 3.29 -8.25 -6.63
N ASP A 188 3.82 -7.88 -5.48
CA ASP A 188 3.32 -8.35 -4.19
C ASP A 188 1.95 -7.72 -3.87
N LEU A 189 1.14 -8.40 -3.08
CA LEU A 189 -0.14 -7.88 -2.60
C LEU A 189 0.03 -7.31 -1.19
N HIS A 190 -0.25 -6.02 -1.04
CA HIS A 190 -0.30 -5.34 0.24
C HIS A 190 -1.74 -4.98 0.60
N LEU A 191 -2.10 -5.02 1.89
CA LEU A 191 -3.45 -4.75 2.37
C LEU A 191 -3.44 -3.68 3.46
N TRP A 192 -4.35 -2.73 3.39
CA TRP A 192 -4.68 -1.83 4.47
C TRP A 192 -6.19 -1.55 4.51
N PHE A 193 -6.87 -2.03 5.54
CA PHE A 193 -8.30 -1.85 5.76
C PHE A 193 -8.58 -1.21 7.12
N GLY A 194 -7.69 -0.31 7.55
CA GLY A 194 -7.79 0.31 8.86
C GLY A 194 -7.79 -0.74 9.98
N LYS A 195 -8.77 -0.66 10.87
CA LYS A 195 -8.94 -1.60 12.00
C LYS A 195 -9.75 -2.86 11.62
N ASN A 196 -10.16 -2.99 10.35
CA ASN A 196 -11.06 -4.07 9.93
C ASN A 196 -10.30 -5.36 9.59
N MET A 197 -9.81 -6.05 10.63
CA MET A 197 -9.10 -7.33 10.49
C MET A 197 -9.98 -8.45 9.95
N PHE A 198 -11.31 -8.31 10.02
CA PHE A 198 -12.22 -9.28 9.41
C PHE A 198 -12.10 -9.26 7.87
N ARG A 199 -12.01 -8.08 7.24
CA ARG A 199 -11.76 -7.96 5.81
C ARG A 199 -10.40 -8.53 5.41
N VAL A 200 -9.35 -8.25 6.19
CA VAL A 200 -8.04 -8.87 5.98
C VAL A 200 -8.15 -10.39 5.94
N SER A 201 -8.82 -10.99 6.92
CA SER A 201 -9.00 -12.45 6.99
C SER A 201 -9.80 -13.01 5.81
N GLN A 202 -10.77 -12.27 5.28
CA GLN A 202 -11.51 -12.68 4.07
C GLN A 202 -10.60 -12.70 2.84
N VAL A 203 -9.78 -11.65 2.64
CA VAL A 203 -8.82 -11.60 1.52
C VAL A 203 -7.82 -12.73 1.62
N LEU A 204 -7.21 -12.95 2.79
CA LEU A 204 -6.24 -14.03 3.00
C LEU A 204 -6.82 -15.40 2.63
N ARG A 205 -8.02 -15.72 3.12
CA ARG A 205 -8.70 -17.01 2.79
C ARG A 205 -9.00 -17.18 1.30
N LEU A 206 -9.30 -16.10 0.60
CA LEU A 206 -9.48 -16.13 -0.84
C LEU A 206 -8.15 -16.30 -1.57
N CYS A 207 -7.10 -15.58 -1.14
CA CYS A 207 -5.76 -15.72 -1.69
C CYS A 207 -5.24 -17.17 -1.57
N GLU A 208 -5.34 -17.79 -0.39
CA GLU A 208 -4.93 -19.20 -0.18
C GLU A 208 -5.57 -20.16 -1.16
N LYS A 209 -6.79 -19.87 -1.62
CA LYS A 209 -7.56 -20.75 -2.51
C LYS A 209 -7.35 -20.46 -3.99
N ILE A 210 -7.15 -19.20 -4.36
CA ILE A 210 -7.16 -18.73 -5.75
C ILE A 210 -5.74 -18.45 -6.24
N GLN A 211 -4.93 -17.79 -5.38
CA GLN A 211 -3.57 -17.31 -5.70
C GLN A 211 -2.64 -17.57 -4.50
N PRO A 212 -2.36 -18.83 -4.13
CA PRO A 212 -1.59 -19.16 -2.93
C PRO A 212 -0.18 -18.55 -2.94
N ASP A 213 0.42 -18.34 -4.10
CA ASP A 213 1.74 -17.76 -4.25
C ASP A 213 1.80 -16.29 -3.78
N LEU A 214 0.67 -15.56 -3.78
CA LEU A 214 0.61 -14.19 -3.27
C LEU A 214 0.76 -14.12 -1.76
N VAL A 215 0.40 -15.18 -1.03
CA VAL A 215 0.40 -15.17 0.44
C VAL A 215 1.81 -15.02 0.99
N SER A 216 2.81 -15.64 0.35
CA SER A 216 4.21 -15.64 0.82
C SER A 216 4.86 -14.25 0.83
N ASN A 217 4.41 -13.35 -0.02
CA ASN A 217 4.95 -12.00 -0.17
C ASN A 217 3.97 -10.90 0.25
N MET A 218 2.84 -11.30 0.86
CA MET A 218 1.83 -10.35 1.31
C MET A 218 2.30 -9.52 2.50
N ARG A 219 1.86 -8.26 2.56
CA ARG A 219 2.00 -7.38 3.72
C ARG A 219 0.64 -6.87 4.16
N VAL A 220 0.43 -6.89 5.47
CA VAL A 220 -0.79 -6.37 6.09
C VAL A 220 -0.42 -5.19 6.97
N PHE A 221 -0.86 -4.01 6.56
CA PHE A 221 -0.65 -2.79 7.34
C PHE A 221 -1.71 -2.69 8.44
N THR A 222 -1.27 -2.41 9.65
CA THR A 222 -2.14 -2.19 10.82
C THR A 222 -1.80 -0.84 11.45
N GLY A 223 -2.78 -0.15 12.04
CA GLY A 223 -2.56 1.14 12.70
C GLY A 223 -1.48 1.08 13.79
N ALA A 224 -0.73 2.17 13.91
CA ALA A 224 0.20 2.40 15.02
C ALA A 224 -0.55 2.87 16.23
#